data_5f5c15628f181b4ef97f013ffe00f93e
#
_entry.id   5f5c15628f181b4ef97f013ffe00f93e
#
_cell.length_a   1.000
_cell.length_b   1.000
_cell.length_c   1.000
_cell.angle_alpha   90.00
_cell.angle_beta   90.00
_cell.angle_gamma   90.00
#
_symmetry.space_group_name_H-M   'P 1'
#
loop_
_entity.id
_entity.type
_entity.pdbx_description
1 polymer ?
#
loop_
_entity_poly.entity_id
_entity_poly.type
_entity_poly.pdbx_seq_one_letter_code
_entity_poly.pdbx_strand_id
1 'polypeptide(L)'
;MAEAFADIQPIIKKQGHIKQCLHPNKAECKGDIIRAHAIQNNRILNRIAENGYVTMLDGSSFLIFQDAHIKGRKVATMFTGFCSYHDKVLFQEIEDIDFTATQKQIFLLTYRTMAWHYHKKQEQVKQNEIMIQQMAERGFALKQNRKNSLFLHSLDLGLSDNEIKKNEFDQALLNCDYEKVHSRIWELPYEVQFAVSMQFEPSFDLRGNQLGDYLNEEECLRSIYLNIFPVQGKTFCIWSWLSADDSIFSPFAEQFMALDVVDRENFLNNKLPAWTDAIVISPVLWKKWGEPIQQALITHANFGYLYQMHEIEDGGHPYQYMDTPWNLFEKGKV
;
A
#
# COMPACT_ATOMS: atom_id res chain seq x y z
N MET A 1 -26.30 4.45 17.12
CA MET A 1 -25.41 3.76 16.13
C MET A 1 -23.96 4.20 16.28
N ALA A 2 -23.63 5.50 16.27
CA ALA A 2 -22.24 5.98 16.45
C ALA A 2 -21.63 5.57 17.80
N GLU A 3 -22.35 5.72 18.92
CA GLU A 3 -21.90 5.29 20.25
C GLU A 3 -21.69 3.77 20.31
N ALA A 4 -22.64 2.99 19.81
CA ALA A 4 -22.49 1.53 19.77
C ALA A 4 -21.29 1.08 18.92
N PHE A 5 -20.95 1.86 17.90
CA PHE A 5 -19.78 1.61 17.07
C PHE A 5 -18.47 1.95 17.81
N ALA A 6 -18.44 3.05 18.54
CA ALA A 6 -17.26 3.42 19.35
C ALA A 6 -16.90 2.35 20.37
N ASP A 7 -17.91 1.72 21.00
CA ASP A 7 -17.72 0.67 22.00
C ASP A 7 -17.16 -0.63 21.44
N ILE A 8 -17.44 -0.94 20.16
CA ILE A 8 -16.95 -2.19 19.53
C ILE A 8 -15.58 -2.05 18.86
N GLN A 9 -15.16 -0.82 18.56
CA GLN A 9 -13.85 -0.61 17.89
C GLN A 9 -12.65 -1.27 18.61
N PRO A 10 -12.48 -1.17 19.94
CA PRO A 10 -11.40 -1.83 20.65
C PRO A 10 -11.47 -3.36 20.54
N ILE A 11 -12.69 -3.92 20.50
CA ILE A 11 -12.92 -5.37 20.35
C ILE A 11 -12.49 -5.81 18.96
N ILE A 12 -12.96 -5.11 17.93
CA ILE A 12 -12.62 -5.36 16.53
C ILE A 12 -11.10 -5.32 16.33
N LYS A 13 -10.45 -4.28 16.81
CA LYS A 13 -9.01 -4.10 16.68
C LYS A 13 -8.22 -5.20 17.39
N LYS A 14 -8.64 -5.60 18.59
CA LYS A 14 -7.96 -6.63 19.38
C LYS A 14 -8.16 -8.04 18.79
N GLN A 15 -9.38 -8.41 18.44
CA GLN A 15 -9.72 -9.75 17.96
C GLN A 15 -9.42 -9.93 16.47
N GLY A 16 -9.49 -8.85 15.69
CA GLY A 16 -9.17 -8.84 14.26
C GLY A 16 -7.67 -8.89 13.97
N HIS A 17 -6.84 -8.61 14.96
CA HIS A 17 -5.38 -8.67 14.80
C HIS A 17 -4.89 -10.10 14.54
N ILE A 18 -4.05 -10.24 13.51
CA ILE A 18 -3.49 -11.53 13.06
C ILE A 18 -1.99 -11.55 13.34
N LYS A 19 -1.52 -12.66 13.90
CA LYS A 19 -0.10 -12.95 14.10
C LYS A 19 0.25 -14.23 13.39
N GLN A 20 0.99 -14.14 12.30
CA GLN A 20 1.40 -15.32 11.53
C GLN A 20 2.70 -15.06 10.78
N CYS A 21 3.42 -16.09 10.41
CA CYS A 21 4.52 -15.96 9.49
C CYS A 21 4.02 -16.22 8.08
N LEU A 22 4.20 -15.26 7.16
CA LEU A 22 3.77 -15.38 5.76
C LEU A 22 4.79 -16.10 4.87
N HIS A 23 6.01 -16.36 5.37
CA HIS A 23 7.01 -17.13 4.62
C HIS A 23 6.45 -18.52 4.26
N PRO A 24 6.63 -19.00 3.01
CA PRO A 24 6.05 -20.26 2.55
C PRO A 24 6.60 -21.49 3.31
N ASN A 25 7.89 -21.49 3.64
CA ASN A 25 8.50 -22.61 4.39
C ASN A 25 8.22 -22.49 5.89
N LYS A 26 7.06 -22.96 6.32
CA LYS A 26 6.64 -22.94 7.73
C LYS A 26 7.49 -23.81 8.65
N ALA A 27 8.14 -24.85 8.10
CA ALA A 27 8.96 -25.76 8.89
C ALA A 27 10.23 -25.09 9.44
N GLU A 28 10.67 -24.02 8.80
CA GLU A 28 11.84 -23.24 9.24
C GLU A 28 11.50 -22.08 10.18
N CYS A 29 10.23 -21.88 10.54
CA CYS A 29 9.86 -20.83 11.47
C CYS A 29 10.58 -21.00 12.81
N LYS A 30 11.27 -19.94 13.26
CA LYS A 30 11.97 -19.86 14.54
C LYS A 30 11.71 -18.53 15.23
N GLY A 31 11.56 -18.58 16.53
CA GLY A 31 11.26 -17.41 17.35
C GLY A 31 9.81 -16.94 17.21
N ASP A 32 9.51 -15.82 17.85
CA ASP A 32 8.17 -15.24 17.89
C ASP A 32 7.82 -14.51 16.59
N ILE A 33 6.50 -14.33 16.36
CA ILE A 33 6.03 -13.39 15.35
C ILE A 33 6.36 -11.97 15.83
N ILE A 34 7.12 -11.25 15.02
CA ILE A 34 7.57 -9.89 15.34
C ILE A 34 6.72 -8.83 14.65
N ARG A 35 6.98 -7.58 15.02
CA ARG A 35 6.44 -6.41 14.34
C ARG A 35 7.40 -5.97 13.24
N ALA A 36 7.29 -6.61 12.08
CA ALA A 36 8.07 -6.27 10.90
C ALA A 36 7.64 -4.91 10.34
N HIS A 37 8.55 -4.19 9.70
CA HIS A 37 8.24 -2.92 9.03
C HIS A 37 8.03 -3.14 7.54
N ALA A 38 6.92 -2.65 6.99
CA ALA A 38 6.71 -2.63 5.54
C ALA A 38 7.67 -1.66 4.85
N ILE A 39 7.85 -0.46 5.41
CA ILE A 39 8.87 0.51 5.00
C ILE A 39 9.99 0.50 6.04
N GLN A 40 11.21 0.28 5.57
CA GLN A 40 12.37 0.11 6.44
C GLN A 40 12.57 1.27 7.41
N ASN A 41 12.67 0.94 8.71
CA ASN A 41 12.74 1.93 9.78
C ASN A 41 14.06 2.71 9.80
N ASN A 42 15.22 2.03 9.69
CA ASN A 42 16.52 2.65 9.97
C ASN A 42 17.08 3.45 8.79
N ARG A 43 16.86 3.00 7.56
CA ARG A 43 17.44 3.64 6.36
C ARG A 43 16.43 4.55 5.64
N ILE A 44 15.14 4.25 5.68
CA ILE A 44 14.11 5.03 4.97
C ILE A 44 13.37 5.95 5.94
N LEU A 45 12.62 5.39 6.91
CA LEU A 45 11.82 6.22 7.81
C LEU A 45 12.66 7.18 8.64
N ASN A 46 13.90 6.81 8.99
CA ASN A 46 14.83 7.68 9.71
C ASN A 46 15.21 8.94 8.92
N ARG A 47 15.22 8.89 7.57
CA ARG A 47 15.56 10.04 6.72
C ARG A 47 14.48 11.09 6.67
N ILE A 48 13.22 10.66 6.75
CA ILE A 48 12.05 11.53 6.70
C ILE A 48 11.51 11.89 8.08
N ALA A 49 11.98 11.24 9.14
CA ALA A 49 11.52 11.48 10.50
C ALA A 49 12.05 12.80 11.07
N GLU A 50 11.23 13.48 11.88
CA GLU A 50 11.63 14.58 12.74
C GLU A 50 11.55 14.11 14.21
N ASN A 51 12.67 14.17 14.94
CA ASN A 51 12.77 13.71 16.34
C ASN A 51 12.24 12.27 16.56
N GLY A 52 12.41 11.41 15.57
CA GLY A 52 11.96 10.01 15.62
C GLY A 52 10.47 9.79 15.30
N TYR A 53 9.76 10.83 14.85
CA TYR A 53 8.35 10.78 14.46
C TYR A 53 8.18 11.01 12.97
N VAL A 54 7.09 10.46 12.44
CA VAL A 54 6.63 10.62 11.06
C VAL A 54 5.13 10.91 11.06
N THR A 55 4.61 11.49 9.99
CA THR A 55 3.18 11.66 9.77
C THR A 55 2.67 10.58 8.82
N MET A 56 1.59 9.90 9.18
CA MET A 56 0.94 8.91 8.33
C MET A 56 -0.51 9.29 8.12
N LEU A 57 -1.01 9.06 6.91
CA LEU A 57 -2.43 8.92 6.68
C LEU A 57 -2.82 7.54 7.24
N ASP A 58 -3.75 7.51 8.18
CA ASP A 58 -4.20 6.26 8.80
C ASP A 58 -5.72 6.26 8.84
N GLY A 59 -6.32 5.36 8.08
CA GLY A 59 -7.73 5.07 8.21
C GLY A 59 -7.94 4.26 9.49
N SER A 60 -8.78 4.71 10.40
CA SER A 60 -9.34 3.80 11.38
C SER A 60 -10.12 2.74 10.60
N SER A 61 -9.62 1.55 10.59
CA SER A 61 -9.84 0.36 9.75
C SER A 61 -11.25 0.05 9.27
N PHE A 62 -12.25 0.83 9.61
CA PHE A 62 -13.63 0.42 9.42
C PHE A 62 -14.55 1.48 8.83
N LEU A 63 -14.30 2.73 9.06
CA LEU A 63 -15.02 3.83 8.45
C LEU A 63 -14.02 4.65 7.66
N ILE A 64 -13.91 4.32 6.42
CA ILE A 64 -13.71 5.15 5.21
C ILE A 64 -12.94 6.50 5.37
N PHE A 65 -12.76 7.05 6.57
CA PHE A 65 -12.14 8.35 6.74
C PHE A 65 -10.72 8.19 7.29
N GLN A 66 -9.77 8.50 6.42
CA GLN A 66 -8.37 8.67 6.80
C GLN A 66 -8.22 10.00 7.54
N ASP A 67 -7.30 10.03 8.49
CA ASP A 67 -6.83 11.23 9.13
C ASP A 67 -5.30 11.18 9.24
N ALA A 68 -4.67 12.30 9.45
CA ALA A 68 -3.22 12.36 9.59
C ALA A 68 -2.82 12.22 11.06
N HIS A 69 -1.99 11.22 11.33
CA HIS A 69 -1.49 10.96 12.68
C HIS A 69 0.03 11.02 12.74
N ILE A 70 0.53 11.69 13.79
CA ILE A 70 1.96 11.64 14.11
C ILE A 70 2.23 10.33 14.84
N LYS A 71 3.13 9.52 14.30
CA LYS A 71 3.53 8.22 14.85
C LYS A 71 5.04 8.14 15.03
N GLY A 72 5.48 7.47 16.09
CA GLY A 72 6.89 7.10 16.20
C GLY A 72 7.31 6.22 15.01
N ARG A 73 8.44 6.52 14.35
CA ARG A 73 8.92 5.73 13.20
C ARG A 73 9.10 4.25 13.49
N LYS A 74 9.38 3.90 14.76
CA LYS A 74 9.52 2.51 15.22
C LYS A 74 8.20 1.73 15.27
N VAL A 75 7.07 2.40 15.13
CA VAL A 75 5.74 1.78 15.12
C VAL A 75 4.98 2.06 13.81
N ALA A 76 5.48 2.99 13.01
CA ALA A 76 4.93 3.28 11.70
C ALA A 76 5.12 2.08 10.76
N THR A 77 4.13 1.80 9.93
CA THR A 77 4.13 0.71 8.92
C THR A 77 4.40 -0.71 9.45
N MET A 78 4.22 -0.95 10.77
CA MET A 78 4.41 -2.27 11.35
C MET A 78 3.25 -3.22 11.06
N PHE A 79 3.60 -4.49 10.86
CA PHE A 79 2.65 -5.60 10.78
C PHE A 79 3.25 -6.90 11.36
N THR A 80 2.41 -7.86 11.70
CA THR A 80 2.80 -9.11 12.35
C THR A 80 2.73 -10.29 11.35
N GLY A 81 3.46 -10.13 10.24
CA GLY A 81 3.46 -11.04 9.10
C GLY A 81 4.68 -11.96 9.01
N PHE A 82 5.65 -11.88 9.93
CA PHE A 82 6.85 -12.74 9.89
C PHE A 82 7.31 -13.11 11.28
N CYS A 83 7.89 -14.32 11.42
CA CYS A 83 8.66 -14.67 12.60
C CYS A 83 10.05 -14.01 12.55
N SER A 84 10.71 -13.87 13.70
CA SER A 84 11.98 -13.18 13.81
C SER A 84 13.09 -13.77 12.92
N TYR A 85 13.08 -15.07 12.70
CA TYR A 85 14.04 -15.73 11.81
C TYR A 85 13.78 -15.37 10.34
N HIS A 86 12.55 -15.57 9.87
CA HIS A 86 12.24 -15.30 8.46
C HIS A 86 12.32 -13.84 8.10
N ASP A 87 11.89 -12.92 8.98
CA ASP A 87 12.05 -11.48 8.76
C ASP A 87 13.51 -11.12 8.52
N LYS A 88 14.40 -11.58 9.40
CA LYS A 88 15.82 -11.29 9.31
C LYS A 88 16.46 -11.90 8.05
N VAL A 89 16.26 -13.20 7.83
CA VAL A 89 16.95 -13.90 6.73
C VAL A 89 16.45 -13.43 5.36
N LEU A 90 15.14 -13.21 5.25
CA LEU A 90 14.53 -12.81 3.98
C LEU A 90 14.89 -11.38 3.59
N PHE A 91 14.81 -10.44 4.54
CA PHE A 91 14.95 -9.03 4.22
C PHE A 91 16.33 -8.43 4.49
N GLN A 92 17.30 -9.22 4.93
CA GLN A 92 18.67 -8.77 5.18
C GLN A 92 19.27 -8.06 3.95
N GLU A 93 19.00 -8.55 2.74
CA GLU A 93 19.51 -7.96 1.48
C GLU A 93 19.06 -6.52 1.25
N ILE A 94 17.87 -6.15 1.73
CA ILE A 94 17.33 -4.79 1.59
C ILE A 94 17.42 -3.98 2.88
N GLU A 95 17.81 -4.58 4.00
CA GLU A 95 17.93 -3.90 5.29
C GLU A 95 19.37 -3.56 5.65
N ASP A 96 20.30 -4.49 5.45
CA ASP A 96 21.69 -4.36 5.89
C ASP A 96 22.60 -3.91 4.75
N ILE A 97 22.27 -4.24 3.50
CA ILE A 97 23.04 -3.91 2.29
C ILE A 97 22.51 -2.62 1.65
N ASP A 98 23.39 -1.86 1.03
CA ASP A 98 23.00 -0.66 0.29
C ASP A 98 22.08 -1.00 -0.87
N PHE A 99 21.05 -0.19 -1.03
CA PHE A 99 20.08 -0.40 -2.11
C PHE A 99 20.68 0.08 -3.43
N THR A 100 20.90 -0.85 -4.34
CA THR A 100 21.46 -0.62 -5.68
C THR A 100 20.52 -1.10 -6.79
N ALA A 101 19.29 -1.38 -6.42
CA ALA A 101 18.23 -1.85 -7.31
C ALA A 101 18.60 -3.14 -8.06
N THR A 102 19.34 -4.05 -7.41
CA THR A 102 19.54 -5.39 -7.99
C THR A 102 18.19 -6.11 -8.10
N GLN A 103 18.08 -7.05 -9.05
CA GLN A 103 16.86 -7.81 -9.27
C GLN A 103 16.37 -8.50 -7.98
N LYS A 104 17.27 -9.06 -7.20
CA LYS A 104 16.95 -9.64 -5.89
C LYS A 104 16.41 -8.59 -4.90
N GLN A 105 17.01 -7.40 -4.83
CA GLN A 105 16.52 -6.33 -3.95
C GLN A 105 15.13 -5.85 -4.38
N ILE A 106 14.87 -5.71 -5.68
CA ILE A 106 13.55 -5.34 -6.22
C ILE A 106 12.53 -6.41 -5.87
N PHE A 107 12.85 -7.70 -6.11
CA PHE A 107 11.96 -8.80 -5.75
C PHE A 107 11.61 -8.79 -4.25
N LEU A 108 12.60 -8.69 -3.36
CA LEU A 108 12.39 -8.72 -1.91
C LEU A 108 11.60 -7.50 -1.42
N LEU A 109 11.83 -6.33 -2.00
CA LEU A 109 11.04 -5.13 -1.70
C LEU A 109 9.58 -5.32 -2.10
N THR A 110 9.35 -5.85 -3.32
CA THR A 110 8.01 -6.14 -3.85
C THR A 110 7.32 -7.23 -3.03
N TYR A 111 8.03 -8.30 -2.68
CA TYR A 111 7.51 -9.37 -1.82
C TYR A 111 7.08 -8.83 -0.45
N ARG A 112 7.86 -7.94 0.16
CA ARG A 112 7.49 -7.32 1.45
C ARG A 112 6.25 -6.43 1.33
N THR A 113 6.14 -5.67 0.25
CA THR A 113 4.95 -4.87 -0.05
C THR A 113 3.72 -5.75 -0.21
N MET A 114 3.80 -6.79 -1.04
CA MET A 114 2.73 -7.79 -1.22
C MET A 114 2.33 -8.43 0.11
N ALA A 115 3.29 -8.90 0.91
CA ALA A 115 3.03 -9.56 2.19
C ALA A 115 2.32 -8.62 3.18
N TRP A 116 2.69 -7.35 3.22
CA TRP A 116 2.03 -6.36 4.06
C TRP A 116 0.58 -6.14 3.64
N HIS A 117 0.32 -5.93 2.34
CA HIS A 117 -1.03 -5.71 1.83
C HIS A 117 -1.92 -6.95 1.98
N TYR A 118 -1.37 -8.14 1.73
CA TYR A 118 -2.07 -9.40 1.99
C TYR A 118 -2.46 -9.54 3.46
N HIS A 119 -1.52 -9.28 4.38
CA HIS A 119 -1.79 -9.32 5.83
C HIS A 119 -2.87 -8.31 6.24
N LYS A 120 -2.79 -7.05 5.75
CA LYS A 120 -3.83 -6.03 5.99
C LYS A 120 -5.20 -6.49 5.47
N LYS A 121 -5.26 -7.09 4.28
CA LYS A 121 -6.50 -7.60 3.71
C LYS A 121 -7.10 -8.72 4.56
N GLN A 122 -6.28 -9.66 5.06
CA GLN A 122 -6.72 -10.70 5.98
C GLN A 122 -7.29 -10.10 7.28
N GLU A 123 -6.59 -9.11 7.87
CA GLU A 123 -7.09 -8.42 9.07
C GLU A 123 -8.40 -7.68 8.78
N GLN A 124 -8.52 -7.02 7.63
CA GLN A 124 -9.72 -6.31 7.21
C GLN A 124 -10.92 -7.24 7.09
N VAL A 125 -10.79 -8.39 6.44
CA VAL A 125 -11.87 -9.40 6.33
C VAL A 125 -12.30 -9.86 7.72
N LYS A 126 -11.35 -10.24 8.57
CA LYS A 126 -11.62 -10.71 9.94
C LYS A 126 -12.26 -9.63 10.81
N GLN A 127 -11.79 -8.39 10.71
CA GLN A 127 -12.37 -7.26 11.46
C GLN A 127 -13.82 -6.99 11.05
N ASN A 128 -14.13 -7.15 9.76
CA ASN A 128 -15.50 -7.02 9.26
C ASN A 128 -16.43 -8.12 9.79
N GLU A 129 -15.96 -9.36 9.86
CA GLU A 129 -16.71 -10.46 10.46
C GLU A 129 -17.06 -10.18 11.93
N ILE A 130 -16.04 -9.77 12.70
CA ILE A 130 -16.22 -9.43 14.12
C ILE A 130 -17.21 -8.28 14.30
N MET A 131 -17.11 -7.24 13.45
CA MET A 131 -18.02 -6.12 13.50
C MET A 131 -19.47 -6.55 13.25
N ILE A 132 -19.72 -7.32 12.19
CA ILE A 132 -21.07 -7.81 11.86
C ILE A 132 -21.64 -8.59 13.05
N GLN A 133 -20.83 -9.48 13.64
CA GLN A 133 -21.22 -10.25 14.81
C GLN A 133 -21.54 -9.32 16.00
N GLN A 134 -20.65 -8.40 16.34
CA GLN A 134 -20.81 -7.49 17.48
C GLN A 134 -22.03 -6.56 17.31
N MET A 135 -22.32 -6.13 16.10
CA MET A 135 -23.51 -5.30 15.81
C MET A 135 -24.79 -6.14 15.92
N ALA A 136 -24.78 -7.38 15.44
CA ALA A 136 -25.93 -8.30 15.55
C ALA A 136 -26.26 -8.60 17.02
N GLU A 137 -25.24 -8.86 17.86
CA GLU A 137 -25.41 -9.08 19.31
C GLU A 137 -26.06 -7.88 20.03
N ARG A 138 -25.91 -6.66 19.48
CA ARG A 138 -26.53 -5.43 19.98
C ARG A 138 -27.89 -5.09 19.34
N GLY A 139 -28.45 -6.03 18.57
CA GLY A 139 -29.77 -5.89 17.93
C GLY A 139 -29.77 -5.07 16.63
N PHE A 140 -28.62 -4.73 16.09
CA PHE A 140 -28.55 -4.09 14.77
C PHE A 140 -28.56 -5.17 13.68
N ALA A 141 -29.63 -5.22 12.89
CA ALA A 141 -29.76 -6.12 11.74
C ALA A 141 -28.86 -5.66 10.58
N LEU A 142 -27.57 -5.98 10.64
CA LEU A 142 -26.71 -5.87 9.46
C LEU A 142 -26.99 -7.07 8.54
N LYS A 143 -26.96 -6.85 7.23
CA LYS A 143 -27.06 -7.94 6.26
C LYS A 143 -25.94 -8.94 6.51
N GLN A 144 -26.26 -10.05 7.17
CA GLN A 144 -25.30 -11.10 7.52
C GLN A 144 -24.85 -11.94 6.32
N ASN A 145 -25.59 -11.87 5.21
CA ASN A 145 -25.26 -12.64 4.03
C ASN A 145 -24.20 -11.90 3.19
N ARG A 146 -22.96 -12.36 3.24
CA ARG A 146 -21.82 -11.79 2.50
C ARG A 146 -22.12 -11.65 1.01
N LYS A 147 -22.77 -12.65 0.40
CA LYS A 147 -23.15 -12.63 -1.03
C LYS A 147 -24.15 -11.52 -1.38
N ASN A 148 -24.94 -11.07 -0.41
CA ASN A 148 -25.94 -10.01 -0.61
C ASN A 148 -25.40 -8.60 -0.25
N SER A 149 -24.18 -8.51 0.23
CA SER A 149 -23.48 -7.26 0.50
C SER A 149 -22.35 -7.10 -0.49
N LEU A 150 -22.49 -6.22 -1.47
CA LEU A 150 -21.45 -5.93 -2.46
C LEU A 150 -20.10 -5.65 -1.81
N PHE A 151 -20.10 -4.90 -0.72
CA PHE A 151 -18.89 -4.56 0.02
C PHE A 151 -18.19 -5.79 0.63
N LEU A 152 -18.94 -6.67 1.32
CA LEU A 152 -18.35 -7.87 1.92
C LEU A 152 -17.87 -8.85 0.85
N HIS A 153 -18.61 -8.95 -0.22
CA HIS A 153 -18.24 -9.79 -1.37
C HIS A 153 -16.95 -9.28 -2.03
N SER A 154 -16.81 -7.97 -2.25
CA SER A 154 -15.57 -7.39 -2.80
C SER A 154 -14.35 -7.59 -1.88
N LEU A 155 -14.54 -7.65 -0.56
CA LEU A 155 -13.46 -7.98 0.37
C LEU A 155 -12.99 -9.43 0.22
N ASP A 156 -13.92 -10.36 0.04
CA ASP A 156 -13.61 -11.78 -0.15
C ASP A 156 -12.91 -12.02 -1.50
N LEU A 157 -13.40 -11.39 -2.57
CA LEU A 157 -12.74 -11.42 -3.89
C LEU A 157 -11.31 -10.85 -3.80
N GLY A 158 -11.15 -9.67 -3.21
CA GLY A 158 -9.84 -9.06 -3.05
C GLY A 158 -8.89 -9.88 -2.17
N LEU A 159 -9.39 -10.64 -1.19
CA LEU A 159 -8.56 -11.58 -0.42
C LEU A 159 -8.14 -12.77 -1.29
N SER A 160 -9.07 -13.34 -2.06
CA SER A 160 -8.79 -14.45 -2.98
C SER A 160 -7.74 -14.06 -4.03
N ASP A 161 -7.87 -12.87 -4.64
CA ASP A 161 -6.91 -12.35 -5.61
C ASP A 161 -5.50 -12.19 -4.99
N ASN A 162 -5.44 -11.66 -3.77
CA ASN A 162 -4.17 -11.53 -3.07
C ASN A 162 -3.54 -12.88 -2.69
N GLU A 163 -4.35 -13.90 -2.44
CA GLU A 163 -3.88 -15.25 -2.16
C GLU A 163 -3.26 -15.90 -3.41
N ILE A 164 -3.88 -15.72 -4.57
CA ILE A 164 -3.32 -16.16 -5.86
C ILE A 164 -1.95 -15.52 -6.09
N LYS A 165 -1.86 -14.20 -6.00
CA LYS A 165 -0.60 -13.45 -6.18
C LYS A 165 0.46 -13.89 -5.17
N LYS A 166 0.07 -14.04 -3.89
CA LYS A 166 0.99 -14.53 -2.85
C LYS A 166 1.56 -15.89 -3.18
N ASN A 167 0.77 -16.81 -3.68
CA ASN A 167 1.23 -18.14 -4.06
C ASN A 167 2.28 -18.06 -5.19
N GLU A 168 2.12 -17.19 -6.18
CA GLU A 168 3.12 -16.97 -7.23
C GLU A 168 4.42 -16.40 -6.67
N PHE A 169 4.35 -15.40 -5.80
CA PHE A 169 5.52 -14.86 -5.11
C PHE A 169 6.22 -15.89 -4.22
N ASP A 170 5.46 -16.73 -3.52
CA ASP A 170 6.00 -17.77 -2.66
C ASP A 170 6.77 -18.83 -3.46
N GLN A 171 6.24 -19.24 -4.62
CA GLN A 171 6.94 -20.16 -5.52
C GLN A 171 8.22 -19.55 -6.08
N ALA A 172 8.17 -18.30 -6.51
CA ALA A 172 9.34 -17.58 -6.98
C ALA A 172 10.42 -17.46 -5.89
N LEU A 173 10.01 -17.12 -4.66
CA LEU A 173 10.91 -17.04 -3.51
C LEU A 173 11.61 -18.39 -3.22
N LEU A 174 10.85 -19.48 -3.15
CA LEU A 174 11.39 -20.82 -2.87
C LEU A 174 12.37 -21.29 -3.93
N ASN A 175 12.15 -20.89 -5.18
CA ASN A 175 13.01 -21.24 -6.33
C ASN A 175 14.15 -20.23 -6.55
N CYS A 176 14.26 -19.17 -5.75
CA CYS A 176 15.16 -18.04 -5.98
C CYS A 176 14.99 -17.42 -7.38
N ASP A 177 13.79 -17.50 -7.94
CA ASP A 177 13.43 -16.95 -9.26
C ASP A 177 13.02 -15.48 -9.13
N TYR A 178 14.01 -14.60 -8.95
CA TYR A 178 13.80 -13.18 -8.77
C TYR A 178 13.35 -12.48 -10.06
N GLU A 179 13.60 -13.08 -11.23
CA GLU A 179 13.15 -12.58 -12.53
C GLU A 179 11.62 -12.67 -12.71
N LYS A 180 10.93 -13.36 -11.79
CA LYS A 180 9.47 -13.41 -11.73
C LYS A 180 8.82 -12.04 -11.45
N VAL A 181 9.60 -11.06 -11.03
CA VAL A 181 9.18 -9.67 -10.85
C VAL A 181 9.84 -8.79 -11.90
N HIS A 182 9.04 -8.16 -12.74
CA HIS A 182 9.49 -7.12 -13.65
C HIS A 182 9.35 -5.74 -12.99
N SER A 183 10.12 -4.76 -13.44
CA SER A 183 10.05 -3.40 -12.89
C SER A 183 10.44 -2.32 -13.88
N ARG A 184 10.01 -1.09 -13.57
CA ARG A 184 10.52 0.17 -14.11
C ARG A 184 10.88 1.10 -12.98
N ILE A 185 12.03 1.75 -13.09
CA ILE A 185 12.58 2.58 -12.02
C ILE A 185 12.74 4.00 -12.53
N TRP A 186 12.15 4.93 -11.82
CA TRP A 186 12.44 6.35 -11.96
C TRP A 186 13.29 6.80 -10.78
N GLU A 187 14.49 7.26 -11.05
CA GLU A 187 15.42 7.77 -10.06
C GLU A 187 15.43 9.31 -10.08
N LEU A 188 15.20 9.93 -8.91
CA LEU A 188 15.33 11.37 -8.74
C LEU A 188 16.69 11.69 -8.11
N PRO A 189 17.38 12.76 -8.57
CA PRO A 189 18.71 13.12 -8.06
C PRO A 189 18.67 13.89 -6.72
N TYR A 190 17.65 13.67 -5.90
CA TYR A 190 17.44 14.27 -4.58
C TYR A 190 16.55 13.38 -3.72
N GLU A 191 16.59 13.59 -2.42
CA GLU A 191 15.74 12.89 -1.47
C GLU A 191 14.41 13.64 -1.29
N VAL A 192 13.29 12.91 -1.51
CA VAL A 192 11.95 13.38 -1.16
C VAL A 192 11.70 13.25 0.34
N GLN A 193 10.69 13.95 0.84
CA GLN A 193 10.34 13.95 2.27
C GLN A 193 9.15 13.03 2.58
N PHE A 194 8.96 11.98 1.80
CA PHE A 194 7.94 10.98 2.00
C PHE A 194 8.43 9.60 1.57
N ALA A 195 7.69 8.57 1.97
CA ALA A 195 7.89 7.21 1.50
C ALA A 195 6.54 6.53 1.31
N VAL A 196 6.46 5.63 0.33
CA VAL A 196 5.29 4.82 0.01
C VAL A 196 5.70 3.39 -0.20
N SER A 197 4.88 2.46 0.27
CA SER A 197 4.93 1.05 -0.10
C SER A 197 3.50 0.59 -0.30
N MET A 198 3.08 0.41 -1.53
CA MET A 198 1.68 0.14 -1.85
C MET A 198 1.52 -0.93 -2.93
N GLN A 199 0.37 -1.61 -2.86
CA GLN A 199 -0.18 -2.43 -3.91
C GLN A 199 -1.47 -1.78 -4.40
N PHE A 200 -1.65 -1.70 -5.70
CA PHE A 200 -2.89 -1.19 -6.29
C PHE A 200 -3.20 -1.90 -7.61
N GLU A 201 -4.45 -1.91 -7.95
CA GLU A 201 -4.99 -2.48 -9.16
C GLU A 201 -5.49 -1.33 -10.06
N PRO A 202 -4.73 -0.91 -11.08
CA PRO A 202 -5.16 0.17 -11.97
C PRO A 202 -6.29 -0.28 -12.89
N SER A 203 -7.36 0.52 -12.96
CA SER A 203 -8.47 0.28 -13.89
C SER A 203 -8.12 0.66 -15.32
N PHE A 204 -7.34 1.74 -15.49
CA PHE A 204 -6.98 2.32 -16.79
C PHE A 204 -5.52 2.73 -16.84
N ASP A 205 -4.97 2.74 -18.06
CA ASP A 205 -3.66 3.32 -18.34
C ASP A 205 -3.73 4.85 -18.54
N LEU A 206 -2.60 5.52 -18.82
CA LEU A 206 -2.56 6.97 -19.01
C LEU A 206 -3.24 7.44 -20.31
N ARG A 207 -3.64 6.54 -21.20
CA ARG A 207 -4.38 6.84 -22.43
C ARG A 207 -5.87 6.54 -22.27
N GLY A 208 -6.29 6.03 -21.10
CA GLY A 208 -7.68 5.64 -20.82
C GLY A 208 -8.03 4.24 -21.34
N ASN A 209 -7.04 3.41 -21.70
CA ASN A 209 -7.32 2.02 -22.03
C ASN A 209 -7.53 1.19 -20.76
N GLN A 210 -8.52 0.32 -20.77
CA GLN A 210 -8.84 -0.55 -19.64
C GLN A 210 -7.71 -1.58 -19.40
N LEU A 211 -7.28 -1.71 -18.15
CA LEU A 211 -6.25 -2.63 -17.69
C LEU A 211 -6.82 -3.80 -16.87
N GLY A 212 -7.94 -3.59 -16.19
CA GLY A 212 -8.65 -4.60 -15.42
C GLY A 212 -10.12 -4.26 -15.32
N ASP A 213 -10.96 -5.27 -15.10
CA ASP A 213 -12.39 -5.09 -14.96
C ASP A 213 -12.84 -5.40 -13.52
N TYR A 214 -13.02 -4.36 -12.72
CA TYR A 214 -13.51 -4.46 -11.34
C TYR A 214 -14.96 -4.98 -11.22
N LEU A 215 -15.70 -4.99 -12.33
CA LEU A 215 -17.06 -5.49 -12.37
C LEU A 215 -17.13 -6.96 -12.75
N ASN A 216 -16.02 -7.53 -13.21
CA ASN A 216 -15.93 -8.95 -13.56
C ASN A 216 -15.40 -9.77 -12.38
N GLU A 217 -16.29 -10.38 -11.63
CA GLU A 217 -15.97 -11.20 -10.45
C GLU A 217 -15.18 -12.49 -10.78
N GLU A 218 -15.12 -12.89 -12.05
CA GLU A 218 -14.37 -14.07 -12.51
C GLU A 218 -12.91 -13.74 -12.87
N GLU A 219 -12.58 -12.45 -13.00
CA GLU A 219 -11.23 -12.00 -13.32
C GLU A 219 -10.45 -11.71 -12.04
N CYS A 220 -9.28 -12.35 -11.86
CA CYS A 220 -8.34 -11.97 -10.83
C CYS A 220 -7.73 -10.60 -11.18
N LEU A 221 -7.98 -9.59 -10.37
CA LEU A 221 -7.41 -8.26 -10.56
C LEU A 221 -5.90 -8.29 -10.40
N ARG A 222 -5.19 -7.80 -11.42
CA ARG A 222 -3.73 -7.74 -11.45
C ARG A 222 -3.21 -6.53 -10.70
N SER A 223 -2.03 -6.63 -10.09
CA SER A 223 -1.50 -5.60 -9.21
C SER A 223 -0.16 -5.04 -9.68
N ILE A 224 -0.02 -3.73 -9.50
CA ILE A 224 1.27 -3.04 -9.45
C ILE A 224 1.65 -2.83 -7.99
N TYR A 225 2.94 -3.02 -7.71
CA TYR A 225 3.56 -2.72 -6.43
C TYR A 225 4.44 -1.49 -6.60
N LEU A 226 4.10 -0.41 -5.94
CA LEU A 226 4.81 0.86 -6.04
C LEU A 226 5.53 1.16 -4.73
N ASN A 227 6.84 1.33 -4.83
CA ASN A 227 7.67 1.75 -3.71
C ASN A 227 8.38 3.05 -4.06
N ILE A 228 8.18 4.07 -3.24
CA ILE A 228 8.88 5.36 -3.36
C ILE A 228 9.57 5.63 -2.03
N PHE A 229 10.89 5.86 -2.08
CA PHE A 229 11.65 6.12 -0.86
C PHE A 229 12.97 6.85 -1.13
N PRO A 230 13.37 7.74 -0.20
CA PRO A 230 14.68 8.39 -0.24
C PRO A 230 15.78 7.47 0.29
N VAL A 231 16.91 7.43 -0.38
CA VAL A 231 18.11 6.72 0.07
C VAL A 231 19.37 7.32 -0.57
N GLN A 232 20.41 7.58 0.24
CA GLN A 232 21.76 7.97 -0.23
C GLN A 232 21.78 9.16 -1.21
N GLY A 233 21.01 10.22 -0.90
CA GLY A 233 20.95 11.44 -1.70
C GLY A 233 20.05 11.37 -2.93
N LYS A 234 19.37 10.28 -3.13
CA LYS A 234 18.47 10.01 -4.26
C LYS A 234 17.10 9.56 -3.77
N THR A 235 16.16 9.48 -4.70
CA THR A 235 14.87 8.84 -4.47
C THR A 235 14.64 7.79 -5.55
N PHE A 236 14.25 6.61 -5.13
CA PHE A 236 13.80 5.55 -6.03
C PHE A 236 12.27 5.54 -6.05
N CYS A 237 11.70 5.55 -7.25
CA CYS A 237 10.31 5.29 -7.53
C CYS A 237 10.25 4.00 -8.37
N ILE A 238 9.86 2.90 -7.75
CA ILE A 238 9.94 1.56 -8.33
C ILE A 238 8.53 1.05 -8.56
N TRP A 239 8.16 0.89 -9.83
CA TRP A 239 6.96 0.21 -10.28
C TRP A 239 7.33 -1.24 -10.55
N SER A 240 6.67 -2.19 -9.90
CA SER A 240 6.96 -3.61 -10.10
C SER A 240 5.68 -4.43 -10.17
N TRP A 241 5.74 -5.55 -10.90
CA TRP A 241 4.63 -6.46 -11.13
C TRP A 241 5.12 -7.88 -11.38
N LEU A 242 4.23 -8.85 -11.33
CA LEU A 242 4.56 -10.23 -11.71
C LEU A 242 4.79 -10.32 -13.22
N SER A 243 5.79 -11.07 -13.65
CA SER A 243 6.15 -11.21 -15.07
C SER A 243 5.01 -11.73 -15.95
N ALA A 244 4.06 -12.46 -15.37
CA ALA A 244 2.84 -12.90 -16.05
C ALA A 244 1.97 -11.73 -16.54
N ASP A 245 2.06 -10.56 -15.88
CA ASP A 245 1.28 -9.38 -16.18
C ASP A 245 2.05 -8.36 -17.06
N ASP A 246 3.24 -8.75 -17.56
CA ASP A 246 4.13 -7.84 -18.29
C ASP A 246 3.49 -7.23 -19.54
N SER A 247 2.68 -8.00 -20.26
CA SER A 247 1.97 -7.51 -21.46
C SER A 247 0.99 -6.36 -21.16
N ILE A 248 0.57 -6.21 -19.92
CA ILE A 248 -0.38 -5.18 -19.47
C ILE A 248 0.37 -4.02 -18.82
N PHE A 249 1.27 -4.33 -17.88
CA PHE A 249 1.88 -3.29 -17.06
C PHE A 249 3.17 -2.70 -17.65
N SER A 250 3.89 -3.41 -18.51
CA SER A 250 5.05 -2.82 -19.19
C SER A 250 4.65 -1.62 -20.06
N PRO A 251 3.60 -1.71 -20.93
CA PRO A 251 3.14 -0.54 -21.68
C PRO A 251 2.65 0.61 -20.80
N PHE A 252 1.95 0.34 -19.70
CA PHE A 252 1.48 1.36 -18.77
C PHE A 252 2.67 2.07 -18.09
N ALA A 253 3.61 1.32 -17.57
CA ALA A 253 4.81 1.89 -16.96
C ALA A 253 5.64 2.69 -17.97
N GLU A 254 5.72 2.25 -19.23
CA GLU A 254 6.37 3.02 -20.31
C GLU A 254 5.67 4.33 -20.63
N GLN A 255 4.33 4.37 -20.59
CA GLN A 255 3.58 5.61 -20.71
C GLN A 255 3.95 6.59 -19.58
N PHE A 256 4.01 6.11 -18.33
CA PHE A 256 4.46 6.92 -17.21
C PHE A 256 5.90 7.40 -17.39
N MET A 257 6.81 6.55 -17.82
CA MET A 257 8.22 6.89 -18.05
C MET A 257 8.41 7.85 -19.23
N ALA A 258 7.45 7.94 -20.14
CA ALA A 258 7.46 8.88 -21.27
C ALA A 258 6.97 10.29 -20.89
N LEU A 259 6.28 10.45 -19.77
CA LEU A 259 5.93 11.76 -19.24
C LEU A 259 7.20 12.55 -18.91
N ASP A 260 7.14 13.89 -18.97
CA ASP A 260 8.20 14.71 -18.40
C ASP A 260 8.20 14.63 -16.85
N VAL A 261 9.20 15.25 -16.22
CA VAL A 261 9.36 15.17 -14.76
C VAL A 261 8.18 15.82 -14.03
N VAL A 262 7.70 16.94 -14.55
CA VAL A 262 6.59 17.69 -13.91
C VAL A 262 5.30 16.89 -13.96
N ASP A 263 5.02 16.28 -15.10
CA ASP A 263 3.84 15.45 -15.29
C ASP A 263 3.90 14.15 -14.47
N ARG A 264 5.10 13.51 -14.32
CA ARG A 264 5.27 12.37 -13.41
C ARG A 264 4.97 12.72 -11.97
N GLU A 265 5.54 13.85 -11.50
CA GLU A 265 5.32 14.35 -10.14
C GLU A 265 3.84 14.68 -9.94
N ASN A 266 3.22 15.35 -10.90
CA ASN A 266 1.79 15.70 -10.86
C ASN A 266 0.91 14.45 -10.81
N PHE A 267 1.15 13.48 -11.68
CA PHE A 267 0.41 12.22 -11.69
C PHE A 267 0.47 11.54 -10.32
N LEU A 268 1.66 11.39 -9.75
CA LEU A 268 1.82 10.76 -8.45
C LEU A 268 1.27 11.62 -7.30
N ASN A 269 1.38 12.93 -7.34
CA ASN A 269 0.75 13.82 -6.37
C ASN A 269 -0.77 13.61 -6.30
N ASN A 270 -1.41 13.42 -7.45
CA ASN A 270 -2.84 13.18 -7.52
C ASN A 270 -3.22 11.75 -7.10
N LYS A 271 -2.54 10.77 -7.66
CA LYS A 271 -2.96 9.37 -7.52
C LYS A 271 -2.56 8.73 -6.19
N LEU A 272 -1.40 9.05 -5.62
CA LEU A 272 -0.93 8.41 -4.38
C LEU A 272 -1.90 8.56 -3.21
N PRO A 273 -2.38 9.76 -2.85
CA PRO A 273 -3.31 9.90 -1.73
C PRO A 273 -4.66 9.19 -1.98
N ALA A 274 -5.09 9.10 -3.24
CA ALA A 274 -6.32 8.42 -3.61
C ALA A 274 -6.20 6.90 -3.61
N TRP A 275 -5.00 6.37 -3.90
CA TRP A 275 -4.78 4.94 -4.05
C TRP A 275 -4.38 4.23 -2.76
N THR A 276 -3.83 4.95 -1.76
CA THR A 276 -3.28 4.29 -0.58
C THR A 276 -3.30 5.16 0.68
N ASP A 277 -3.49 4.50 1.82
CA ASP A 277 -3.23 5.03 3.17
C ASP A 277 -1.77 4.80 3.63
N ALA A 278 -0.96 4.19 2.77
CA ALA A 278 0.41 3.77 3.09
C ALA A 278 1.46 4.85 2.78
N ILE A 279 1.08 6.12 2.83
CA ILE A 279 1.98 7.26 2.65
C ILE A 279 2.51 7.68 4.01
N VAL A 280 3.83 7.74 4.12
CA VAL A 280 4.54 8.27 5.29
C VAL A 280 5.22 9.57 4.90
N ILE A 281 4.89 10.66 5.56
CA ILE A 281 5.33 12.02 5.25
C ILE A 281 6.20 12.55 6.38
N SER A 282 7.24 13.31 6.04
CA SER A 282 8.04 14.05 7.03
C SER A 282 7.16 15.05 7.79
N PRO A 283 7.21 15.09 9.14
CA PRO A 283 6.54 16.13 9.89
C PRO A 283 6.98 17.55 9.52
N VAL A 284 8.20 17.72 9.01
CA VAL A 284 8.70 19.02 8.51
C VAL A 284 7.91 19.46 7.28
N LEU A 285 7.73 18.57 6.29
CA LEU A 285 6.95 18.84 5.09
C LEU A 285 5.47 19.06 5.45
N TRP A 286 4.93 18.20 6.30
CA TRP A 286 3.55 18.29 6.77
C TRP A 286 3.25 19.64 7.42
N LYS A 287 4.09 20.09 8.35
CA LYS A 287 3.96 21.41 9.01
C LYS A 287 4.12 22.58 8.03
N LYS A 288 5.01 22.45 7.04
CA LYS A 288 5.25 23.47 6.01
C LYS A 288 3.97 23.76 5.20
N TRP A 289 3.19 22.73 4.89
CA TRP A 289 1.95 22.91 4.12
C TRP A 289 0.87 23.68 4.88
N GLY A 290 0.82 23.60 6.22
CA GLY A 290 -0.21 24.21 7.03
C GLY A 290 -1.58 23.57 6.85
N GLU A 291 -2.49 23.92 7.75
CA GLU A 291 -3.80 23.26 7.89
C GLU A 291 -4.65 23.21 6.60
N PRO A 292 -4.75 24.28 5.77
CA PRO A 292 -5.58 24.22 4.56
C PRO A 292 -5.11 23.16 3.55
N ILE A 293 -3.80 23.04 3.34
CA ILE A 293 -3.23 22.07 2.41
C ILE A 293 -3.32 20.65 2.98
N GLN A 294 -3.04 20.50 4.27
CA GLN A 294 -3.19 19.23 4.98
C GLN A 294 -4.62 18.68 4.87
N GLN A 295 -5.61 19.55 5.09
CA GLN A 295 -7.01 19.19 5.00
C GLN A 295 -7.43 18.86 3.55
N ALA A 296 -6.90 19.57 2.58
CA ALA A 296 -7.14 19.28 1.15
C ALA A 296 -6.60 17.88 0.80
N LEU A 297 -5.39 17.51 1.23
CA LEU A 297 -4.83 16.18 0.99
C LEU A 297 -5.64 15.08 1.69
N ILE A 298 -6.03 15.28 2.94
CA ILE A 298 -6.87 14.33 3.69
C ILE A 298 -8.22 14.14 2.98
N THR A 299 -8.83 15.23 2.53
CA THR A 299 -10.10 15.18 1.79
C THR A 299 -9.93 14.38 0.50
N HIS A 300 -8.89 14.67 -0.28
CA HIS A 300 -8.60 13.95 -1.52
C HIS A 300 -8.39 12.44 -1.28
N ALA A 301 -7.62 12.08 -0.25
CA ALA A 301 -7.41 10.70 0.15
C ALA A 301 -8.73 9.96 0.53
N ASN A 302 -9.62 10.65 1.22
CA ASN A 302 -10.91 10.09 1.63
C ASN A 302 -11.90 9.91 0.48
N PHE A 303 -11.79 10.72 -0.56
CA PHE A 303 -12.64 10.60 -1.74
C PHE A 303 -12.01 9.78 -2.87
N GLY A 304 -10.79 9.28 -2.69
CA GLY A 304 -10.06 8.51 -3.71
C GLY A 304 -10.84 7.32 -4.27
N TYR A 305 -11.51 6.56 -3.39
CA TYR A 305 -12.36 5.45 -3.81
C TYR A 305 -13.54 5.91 -4.70
N LEU A 306 -14.18 7.04 -4.37
CA LEU A 306 -15.28 7.58 -5.19
C LEU A 306 -14.77 8.05 -6.56
N TYR A 307 -13.59 8.65 -6.62
CA TYR A 307 -12.97 9.03 -7.89
C TYR A 307 -12.67 7.81 -8.75
N GLN A 308 -12.17 6.73 -8.16
CA GLN A 308 -11.91 5.48 -8.87
C GLN A 308 -13.21 4.85 -9.40
N MET A 309 -14.27 4.81 -8.59
CA MET A 309 -15.57 4.29 -9.04
C MET A 309 -16.16 5.12 -10.17
N HIS A 310 -16.04 6.45 -10.09
CA HIS A 310 -16.50 7.33 -11.15
C HIS A 310 -15.69 7.13 -12.46
N GLU A 311 -14.37 6.97 -12.35
CA GLU A 311 -13.51 6.66 -13.49
C GLU A 311 -13.91 5.33 -14.17
N ILE A 312 -14.36 4.33 -13.38
CA ILE A 312 -14.87 3.05 -13.90
C ILE A 312 -16.21 3.22 -14.60
N GLU A 313 -17.14 4.01 -14.03
CA GLU A 313 -18.47 4.25 -14.58
C GLU A 313 -18.44 5.05 -15.88
N ASP A 314 -17.57 6.06 -15.97
CA ASP A 314 -17.44 6.93 -17.14
C ASP A 314 -16.58 6.31 -18.27
N GLY A 315 -15.87 5.20 -17.98
CA GLY A 315 -14.80 4.70 -18.85
C GLY A 315 -13.52 5.52 -18.70
N GLY A 316 -12.37 4.93 -18.99
CA GLY A 316 -11.10 5.59 -18.79
C GLY A 316 -10.90 6.83 -19.66
N HIS A 317 -10.25 7.83 -19.09
CA HIS A 317 -9.88 9.05 -19.81
C HIS A 317 -8.35 9.18 -19.90
N PRO A 318 -7.82 9.78 -20.97
CA PRO A 318 -6.40 10.10 -21.03
C PRO A 318 -5.99 10.98 -19.83
N TYR A 319 -4.77 10.73 -19.33
CA TYR A 319 -4.20 11.54 -18.27
C TYR A 319 -4.26 13.03 -18.62
N GLN A 320 -4.69 13.81 -17.65
CA GLN A 320 -4.71 15.26 -17.70
C GLN A 320 -3.99 15.79 -16.47
N TYR A 321 -3.20 16.84 -16.66
CA TYR A 321 -2.56 17.56 -15.56
C TYR A 321 -3.64 18.16 -14.65
N MET A 322 -3.53 17.90 -13.35
CA MET A 322 -4.43 18.43 -12.33
C MET A 322 -3.63 19.07 -11.20
N ASP A 323 -3.80 20.37 -11.00
CA ASP A 323 -3.15 21.05 -9.90
C ASP A 323 -3.58 20.49 -8.54
N THR A 324 -2.58 20.28 -7.68
CA THR A 324 -2.79 19.95 -6.26
C THR A 324 -2.20 21.05 -5.39
N PRO A 325 -2.86 21.42 -4.28
CA PRO A 325 -2.29 22.42 -3.36
C PRO A 325 -1.08 21.88 -2.58
N TRP A 326 -0.88 20.56 -2.55
CA TRP A 326 0.28 19.88 -1.94
C TRP A 326 1.28 19.45 -3.02
N ASN A 327 2.54 19.30 -2.61
CA ASN A 327 3.57 18.69 -3.45
C ASN A 327 4.42 17.71 -2.60
N LEU A 328 4.23 16.41 -2.82
CA LEU A 328 5.00 15.34 -2.17
C LEU A 328 6.48 15.37 -2.61
N PHE A 329 6.75 15.82 -3.85
CA PHE A 329 8.08 15.83 -4.47
C PHE A 329 8.91 17.08 -4.13
N GLU A 330 8.47 17.87 -3.15
CA GLU A 330 9.31 18.97 -2.67
C GLU A 330 10.66 18.45 -2.17
N LYS A 331 11.73 19.07 -2.64
CA LYS A 331 13.09 18.75 -2.19
C LYS A 331 13.23 18.99 -0.70
N GLY A 332 13.76 17.99 0.01
CA GLY A 332 14.19 18.17 1.39
C GLY A 332 15.23 19.29 1.50
N LYS A 333 15.32 19.93 2.64
CA LYS A 333 16.49 20.78 2.94
C LYS A 333 17.70 19.87 3.03
N VAL A 334 18.69 20.12 2.18
CA VAL A 334 20.01 19.53 2.27
C VAL A 334 20.68 19.97 3.57
#